data_a6edeff47ba510f777dc0313680da1bd
#
_entry.id   a6edeff47ba510f777dc0313680da1bd
#
_cell.length_a   1.000
_cell.length_b   1.000
_cell.length_c   1.000
_cell.angle_alpha   90.00
_cell.angle_beta   90.00
_cell.angle_gamma   90.00
#
_symmetry.space_group_name_H-M   'P 1'
#
loop_
_entity.id
_entity.type
_entity.pdbx_description
1 polymer ?
#
loop_
_entity_poly.entity_id
_entity_poly.type
_entity_poly.pdbx_seq_one_letter_code
_entity_poly.pdbx_strand_id
1 'polypeptide(L)'
;MASRDERKLRGKVALITGASRGIGRAVASVYCREGACVFVCGRNEHDVEQVAREIRQSGGEIDGCAGDVGSPEDVQRIVRATTERFGAIDVLVNNASVLGPRVPIADYPLAAWDEVIHINLTGIFLMVHEVLPIMLARRAGSIINVTSGVGRKGKARWGAYAPSKAGVECLTQVLADEVKDAGIRVNAVNPAGTRTHMRAQAYPAEDPQTLPSPEEITPIFIYLASDSSARITGESLDAREWAKGDV
;
A
#
# COMPACT_ATOMS: atom_id res chain seq x y z
N MET A 1 -25.24 2.29 -9.40
CA MET A 1 -24.86 2.45 -7.97
C MET A 1 -25.18 1.12 -7.29
N ALA A 2 -24.17 0.41 -6.77
CA ALA A 2 -24.42 -0.79 -5.96
C ALA A 2 -25.31 -0.42 -4.76
N SER A 3 -26.23 -1.30 -4.37
CA SER A 3 -27.07 -1.06 -3.20
C SER A 3 -26.18 -0.90 -1.96
N ARG A 4 -26.65 -0.20 -0.92
CA ARG A 4 -25.88 -0.01 0.34
C ARG A 4 -25.44 -1.34 0.98
N ASP A 5 -26.13 -2.44 0.66
CA ASP A 5 -25.85 -3.78 1.19
C ASP A 5 -24.77 -4.57 0.42
N GLU A 6 -24.37 -4.12 -0.80
CA GLU A 6 -23.40 -4.82 -1.64
C GLU A 6 -21.94 -4.32 -1.49
N ARG A 7 -21.70 -3.34 -0.61
CA ARG A 7 -20.36 -2.75 -0.42
C ARG A 7 -19.43 -3.72 0.32
N LYS A 8 -18.35 -4.12 -0.36
CA LYS A 8 -17.43 -5.19 0.07
C LYS A 8 -16.61 -4.87 1.32
N LEU A 9 -16.42 -3.58 1.65
CA LEU A 9 -15.58 -3.12 2.76
C LEU A 9 -16.39 -2.39 3.84
N ARG A 10 -17.70 -2.56 3.86
CA ARG A 10 -18.58 -1.91 4.84
C ARG A 10 -18.15 -2.25 6.27
N GLY A 11 -17.95 -1.19 7.07
CA GLY A 11 -17.57 -1.29 8.48
C GLY A 11 -16.12 -1.65 8.75
N LYS A 12 -15.29 -1.81 7.70
CA LYS A 12 -13.84 -1.98 7.84
C LYS A 12 -13.14 -0.63 7.96
N VAL A 13 -12.07 -0.60 8.74
CA VAL A 13 -11.16 0.54 8.88
C VAL A 13 -9.87 0.21 8.13
N ALA A 14 -9.48 1.06 7.19
CA ALA A 14 -8.27 0.89 6.39
C ALA A 14 -7.27 2.02 6.63
N LEU A 15 -6.02 1.67 6.93
CA LEU A 15 -4.88 2.58 6.98
C LEU A 15 -4.06 2.41 5.70
N ILE A 16 -3.84 3.51 4.95
CA ILE A 16 -3.14 3.49 3.66
C ILE A 16 -1.98 4.47 3.68
N THR A 17 -0.76 3.98 3.49
CA THR A 17 0.44 4.81 3.45
C THR A 17 0.74 5.32 2.04
N GLY A 18 1.34 6.52 1.93
CA GLY A 18 1.68 7.12 0.64
C GLY A 18 0.45 7.42 -0.22
N ALA A 19 -0.67 7.81 0.40
CA ALA A 19 -1.95 7.97 -0.27
C ALA A 19 -2.24 9.38 -0.80
N SER A 20 -1.28 10.29 -0.76
CA SER A 20 -1.45 11.65 -1.32
C SER A 20 -1.57 11.70 -2.84
N ARG A 21 -1.20 10.61 -3.54
CA ARG A 21 -1.26 10.52 -5.02
C ARG A 21 -1.21 9.07 -5.51
N GLY A 22 -1.38 8.89 -6.84
CA GLY A 22 -1.16 7.63 -7.53
C GLY A 22 -2.00 6.48 -6.99
N ILE A 23 -1.39 5.32 -6.82
CA ILE A 23 -2.06 4.08 -6.40
C ILE A 23 -2.71 4.23 -5.03
N GLY A 24 -1.99 4.78 -4.04
CA GLY A 24 -2.53 4.95 -2.69
C GLY A 24 -3.79 5.82 -2.65
N ARG A 25 -3.81 6.95 -3.40
CA ARG A 25 -5.01 7.79 -3.54
C ARG A 25 -6.18 7.05 -4.20
N ALA A 26 -5.91 6.30 -5.27
CA ALA A 26 -6.93 5.52 -5.96
C ALA A 26 -7.52 4.43 -5.04
N VAL A 27 -6.67 3.72 -4.28
CA VAL A 27 -7.11 2.73 -3.28
C VAL A 27 -7.94 3.40 -2.19
N ALA A 28 -7.52 4.55 -1.64
CA ALA A 28 -8.29 5.29 -0.65
C ALA A 28 -9.69 5.65 -1.16
N SER A 29 -9.76 6.19 -2.39
CA SER A 29 -11.03 6.56 -3.03
C SER A 29 -11.96 5.36 -3.22
N VAL A 30 -11.45 4.24 -3.72
CA VAL A 30 -12.28 3.05 -3.95
C VAL A 30 -12.70 2.38 -2.65
N TYR A 31 -11.85 2.35 -1.63
CA TYR A 31 -12.20 1.79 -0.31
C TYR A 31 -13.34 2.57 0.35
N CYS A 32 -13.31 3.90 0.29
CA CYS A 32 -14.43 4.73 0.74
C CYS A 32 -15.72 4.43 -0.05
N ARG A 33 -15.65 4.24 -1.37
CA ARG A 33 -16.81 3.87 -2.21
C ARG A 33 -17.37 2.50 -1.83
N GLU A 34 -16.49 1.57 -1.43
CA GLU A 34 -16.84 0.24 -0.93
C GLU A 34 -17.26 0.23 0.56
N GLY A 35 -17.38 1.40 1.19
CA GLY A 35 -17.94 1.57 2.54
C GLY A 35 -16.97 1.44 3.69
N ALA A 36 -15.67 1.47 3.43
CA ALA A 36 -14.66 1.55 4.48
C ALA A 36 -14.53 2.96 5.05
N CYS A 37 -14.18 3.04 6.35
CA CYS A 37 -13.57 4.21 6.94
C CYS A 37 -12.06 4.18 6.61
N VAL A 38 -11.52 5.24 6.04
CA VAL A 38 -10.14 5.26 5.55
C VAL A 38 -9.32 6.29 6.30
N PHE A 39 -8.13 5.89 6.76
CA PHE A 39 -7.12 6.80 7.25
C PHE A 39 -5.92 6.82 6.30
N VAL A 40 -5.49 7.99 5.88
CA VAL A 40 -4.38 8.15 4.93
C VAL A 40 -3.21 8.88 5.54
N CYS A 41 -1.98 8.50 5.14
CA CYS A 41 -0.81 9.28 5.48
C CYS A 41 0.11 9.52 4.29
N GLY A 42 0.91 10.55 4.40
CA GLY A 42 1.93 10.97 3.44
C GLY A 42 2.78 12.09 4.03
N ARG A 43 3.94 12.38 3.44
CA ARG A 43 4.89 13.35 4.01
C ARG A 43 4.41 14.81 3.98
N ASN A 44 3.57 15.16 3.02
CA ASN A 44 3.09 16.53 2.86
C ASN A 44 1.66 16.66 3.40
N GLU A 45 1.47 17.52 4.41
CA GLU A 45 0.18 17.73 5.06
C GLU A 45 -0.88 18.28 4.10
N HIS A 46 -0.50 19.27 3.29
CA HIS A 46 -1.41 19.87 2.32
C HIS A 46 -1.95 18.84 1.32
N ASP A 47 -1.08 17.96 0.81
CA ASP A 47 -1.47 16.92 -0.16
C ASP A 47 -2.39 15.88 0.47
N VAL A 48 -2.12 15.49 1.73
CA VAL A 48 -2.96 14.54 2.50
C VAL A 48 -4.34 15.16 2.74
N GLU A 49 -4.39 16.41 3.23
CA GLU A 49 -5.64 17.12 3.50
C GLU A 49 -6.45 17.36 2.22
N GLN A 50 -5.79 17.67 1.09
CA GLN A 50 -6.46 17.83 -0.19
C GLN A 50 -7.17 16.54 -0.61
N VAL A 51 -6.47 15.39 -0.57
CA VAL A 51 -7.07 14.08 -0.91
C VAL A 51 -8.22 13.74 0.03
N ALA A 52 -8.04 13.94 1.33
CA ALA A 52 -9.10 13.69 2.30
C ALA A 52 -10.34 14.56 2.04
N ARG A 53 -10.16 15.84 1.71
CA ARG A 53 -11.23 16.77 1.39
C ARG A 53 -12.00 16.34 0.13
N GLU A 54 -11.29 16.02 -0.95
CA GLU A 54 -11.89 15.60 -2.22
C GLU A 54 -12.72 14.31 -2.05
N ILE A 55 -12.21 13.33 -1.30
CA ILE A 55 -12.92 12.08 -1.04
C ILE A 55 -14.13 12.31 -0.11
N ARG A 56 -14.01 13.17 0.93
CA ARG A 56 -15.15 13.55 1.79
C ARG A 56 -16.26 14.24 1.00
N GLN A 57 -15.91 15.14 0.07
CA GLN A 57 -16.89 15.80 -0.81
C GLN A 57 -17.63 14.80 -1.71
N SER A 58 -17.02 13.66 -2.02
CA SER A 58 -17.65 12.55 -2.76
C SER A 58 -18.43 11.59 -1.86
N GLY A 59 -18.59 11.92 -0.57
CA GLY A 59 -19.34 11.11 0.42
C GLY A 59 -18.55 9.99 1.07
N GLY A 60 -17.21 9.99 0.96
CA GLY A 60 -16.34 9.03 1.63
C GLY A 60 -16.08 9.40 3.11
N GLU A 61 -15.97 8.38 3.95
CA GLU A 61 -15.53 8.55 5.33
C GLU A 61 -14.01 8.37 5.41
N ILE A 62 -13.28 9.49 5.46
CA ILE A 62 -11.83 9.54 5.39
C ILE A 62 -11.26 10.61 6.30
N ASP A 63 -10.10 10.30 6.89
CA ASP A 63 -9.25 11.24 7.62
C ASP A 63 -7.78 10.95 7.32
N GLY A 64 -6.86 11.76 7.81
CA GLY A 64 -5.44 11.54 7.57
C GLY A 64 -4.55 12.54 8.27
N CYS A 65 -3.25 12.24 8.29
CA CYS A 65 -2.24 13.15 8.81
C CYS A 65 -0.93 13.05 8.01
N ALA A 66 -0.12 14.09 8.09
CA ALA A 66 1.25 14.01 7.59
C ALA A 66 2.09 13.07 8.45
N GLY A 67 3.05 12.37 7.83
CA GLY A 67 4.04 11.57 8.54
C GLY A 67 4.94 10.80 7.59
N ASP A 68 6.15 10.53 8.07
CA ASP A 68 7.13 9.70 7.37
C ASP A 68 7.09 8.28 7.91
N VAL A 69 6.84 7.31 7.03
CA VAL A 69 6.83 5.88 7.40
C VAL A 69 8.20 5.38 7.86
N GLY A 70 9.28 6.10 7.54
CA GLY A 70 10.62 5.82 8.05
C GLY A 70 10.86 6.31 9.49
N SER A 71 10.01 7.18 10.05
CA SER A 71 10.15 7.66 11.43
C SER A 71 9.29 6.81 12.39
N PRO A 72 9.88 6.13 13.38
CA PRO A 72 9.12 5.39 14.39
C PRO A 72 8.09 6.26 15.12
N GLU A 73 8.44 7.50 15.45
CA GLU A 73 7.57 8.45 16.15
C GLU A 73 6.36 8.83 15.29
N ASP A 74 6.58 9.06 14.00
CA ASP A 74 5.50 9.37 13.06
C ASP A 74 4.59 8.16 12.85
N VAL A 75 5.16 6.97 12.73
CA VAL A 75 4.39 5.72 12.59
C VAL A 75 3.49 5.49 13.79
N GLN A 76 4.01 5.63 15.01
CA GLN A 76 3.23 5.54 16.25
C GLN A 76 2.09 6.57 16.26
N ARG A 77 2.38 7.81 15.87
CA ARG A 77 1.39 8.88 15.79
C ARG A 77 0.30 8.58 14.76
N ILE A 78 0.66 8.08 13.57
CA ILE A 78 -0.28 7.69 12.51
C ILE A 78 -1.21 6.57 12.98
N VAL A 79 -0.66 5.51 13.56
CA VAL A 79 -1.43 4.36 14.05
C VAL A 79 -2.36 4.77 15.19
N ARG A 80 -1.86 5.55 16.15
CA ARG A 80 -2.67 6.10 17.24
C ARG A 80 -3.80 6.98 16.72
N ALA A 81 -3.53 7.94 15.82
CA ALA A 81 -4.54 8.80 15.23
C ALA A 81 -5.62 8.01 14.48
N THR A 82 -5.22 6.93 13.78
CA THR A 82 -6.17 6.03 13.11
C THR A 82 -7.10 5.36 14.10
N THR A 83 -6.56 4.81 15.19
CA THR A 83 -7.34 4.11 16.22
C THR A 83 -8.21 5.06 17.05
N GLU A 84 -7.72 6.25 17.37
CA GLU A 84 -8.51 7.30 18.04
C GLU A 84 -9.69 7.75 17.18
N ARG A 85 -9.49 7.84 15.87
CA ARG A 85 -10.52 8.32 14.93
C ARG A 85 -11.57 7.27 14.59
N PHE A 86 -11.16 6.01 14.40
CA PHE A 86 -12.03 4.95 13.87
C PHE A 86 -12.15 3.71 14.76
N GLY A 87 -11.40 3.63 15.85
CA GLY A 87 -11.50 2.55 16.84
C GLY A 87 -10.80 1.24 16.47
N ALA A 88 -10.33 1.08 15.23
CA ALA A 88 -9.76 -0.17 14.74
C ALA A 88 -8.78 0.08 13.57
N ILE A 89 -8.06 -1.00 13.17
CA ILE A 89 -7.39 -1.13 11.88
C ILE A 89 -7.64 -2.56 11.38
N ASP A 90 -8.52 -2.71 10.40
CA ASP A 90 -8.84 -4.00 9.78
C ASP A 90 -7.99 -4.27 8.55
N VAL A 91 -7.56 -3.21 7.86
CA VAL A 91 -6.74 -3.30 6.64
C VAL A 91 -5.57 -2.33 6.74
N LEU A 92 -4.35 -2.83 6.48
CA LEU A 92 -3.16 -2.01 6.31
C LEU A 92 -2.68 -2.12 4.85
N VAL A 93 -2.58 -0.99 4.14
CA VAL A 93 -1.98 -0.93 2.80
C VAL A 93 -0.65 -0.18 2.87
N ASN A 94 0.45 -0.93 2.82
CA ASN A 94 1.80 -0.40 2.75
C ASN A 94 2.14 -0.05 1.30
N ASN A 95 1.82 1.20 0.91
CA ASN A 95 2.04 1.69 -0.46
C ASN A 95 3.12 2.78 -0.55
N ALA A 96 3.47 3.46 0.54
CA ALA A 96 4.53 4.46 0.56
C ALA A 96 5.85 3.91 0.01
N SER A 97 6.47 4.62 -0.93
CA SER A 97 7.70 4.18 -1.58
C SER A 97 8.41 5.34 -2.28
N VAL A 98 9.74 5.25 -2.38
CA VAL A 98 10.60 6.12 -3.18
C VAL A 98 11.37 5.29 -4.21
N LEU A 99 11.62 5.87 -5.39
CA LEU A 99 12.28 5.16 -6.49
C LEU A 99 13.80 5.11 -6.34
N GLY A 100 14.41 6.18 -5.86
CA GLY A 100 15.86 6.40 -5.93
C GLY A 100 16.38 6.62 -7.35
N PRO A 101 17.67 6.88 -7.51
CA PRO A 101 18.29 7.11 -8.81
C PRO A 101 18.36 5.85 -9.68
N ARG A 102 18.24 6.05 -11.01
CA ARG A 102 18.29 4.98 -12.02
C ARG A 102 19.69 4.91 -12.66
N VAL A 103 20.69 4.53 -11.86
CA VAL A 103 22.12 4.46 -12.25
C VAL A 103 22.69 3.05 -12.04
N PRO A 104 23.86 2.70 -12.64
CA PRO A 104 24.58 1.46 -12.30
C PRO A 104 24.90 1.38 -10.80
N ILE A 105 25.07 0.17 -10.27
CA ILE A 105 25.42 -0.04 -8.85
C ILE A 105 26.75 0.64 -8.48
N ALA A 106 27.72 0.62 -9.37
CA ALA A 106 29.02 1.26 -9.13
C ALA A 106 28.91 2.78 -8.88
N ASP A 107 27.89 3.42 -9.45
CA ASP A 107 27.66 4.87 -9.35
C ASP A 107 26.52 5.21 -8.36
N TYR A 108 25.99 4.21 -7.64
CA TYR A 108 24.82 4.42 -6.80
C TYR A 108 25.21 5.10 -5.48
N PRO A 109 24.69 6.31 -5.16
CA PRO A 109 25.03 7.03 -3.93
C PRO A 109 24.54 6.26 -2.69
N LEU A 110 25.42 6.11 -1.69
CA LEU A 110 25.08 5.41 -0.44
C LEU A 110 23.89 6.05 0.26
N ALA A 111 23.83 7.36 0.36
CA ALA A 111 22.70 8.05 0.99
C ALA A 111 21.36 7.77 0.30
N ALA A 112 21.34 7.64 -1.04
CA ALA A 112 20.13 7.25 -1.77
C ALA A 112 19.79 5.78 -1.58
N TRP A 113 20.80 4.91 -1.42
CA TRP A 113 20.59 3.52 -1.04
C TRP A 113 19.91 3.42 0.32
N ASP A 114 20.46 4.10 1.31
CA ASP A 114 19.93 4.09 2.68
C ASP A 114 18.49 4.65 2.74
N GLU A 115 18.21 5.76 2.04
CA GLU A 115 16.86 6.33 1.95
C GLU A 115 15.85 5.32 1.37
N VAL A 116 16.20 4.69 0.23
CA VAL A 116 15.29 3.76 -0.46
C VAL A 116 15.02 2.53 0.41
N ILE A 117 16.04 1.93 1.02
CA ILE A 117 15.86 0.78 1.92
C ILE A 117 15.04 1.20 3.13
N HIS A 118 15.35 2.34 3.72
CA HIS A 118 14.69 2.85 4.91
C HIS A 118 13.19 3.09 4.67
N ILE A 119 12.82 3.78 3.62
CA ILE A 119 11.42 4.06 3.31
C ILE A 119 10.68 2.81 2.83
N ASN A 120 11.25 2.07 1.86
CA ASN A 120 10.53 1.01 1.16
C ASN A 120 10.45 -0.31 1.93
N LEU A 121 11.38 -0.58 2.83
CA LEU A 121 11.45 -1.84 3.58
C LEU A 121 11.31 -1.60 5.08
N THR A 122 12.19 -0.78 5.68
CA THR A 122 12.11 -0.49 7.12
C THR A 122 10.79 0.20 7.47
N GLY A 123 10.29 1.12 6.63
CA GLY A 123 8.99 1.76 6.83
C GLY A 123 7.82 0.78 6.86
N ILE A 124 7.84 -0.26 6.02
CA ILE A 124 6.83 -1.34 6.06
C ILE A 124 6.96 -2.12 7.37
N PHE A 125 8.19 -2.47 7.77
CA PHE A 125 8.42 -3.14 9.06
C PHE A 125 7.86 -2.31 10.22
N LEU A 126 8.15 -1.02 10.30
CA LEU A 126 7.67 -0.12 11.36
C LEU A 126 6.13 -0.07 11.40
N MET A 127 5.48 0.09 10.24
CA MET A 127 4.02 0.10 10.14
C MET A 127 3.42 -1.23 10.61
N VAL A 128 3.98 -2.35 10.19
CA VAL A 128 3.53 -3.68 10.61
C VAL A 128 3.75 -3.86 12.12
N HIS A 129 4.90 -3.49 12.64
CA HIS A 129 5.23 -3.61 14.07
C HIS A 129 4.21 -2.91 14.96
N GLU A 130 3.73 -1.73 14.58
CA GLU A 130 2.74 -0.97 15.35
C GLU A 130 1.29 -1.45 15.11
N VAL A 131 0.94 -1.91 13.90
CA VAL A 131 -0.43 -2.32 13.56
C VAL A 131 -0.71 -3.77 13.99
N LEU A 132 0.27 -4.66 13.87
CA LEU A 132 0.08 -6.09 14.10
C LEU A 132 -0.47 -6.43 15.50
N PRO A 133 -0.04 -5.81 16.61
CA PRO A 133 -0.62 -6.07 17.93
C PRO A 133 -2.13 -5.77 17.99
N ILE A 134 -2.60 -4.74 17.26
CA ILE A 134 -4.02 -4.37 17.19
C ILE A 134 -4.82 -5.46 16.47
N MET A 135 -4.29 -5.95 15.34
CA MET A 135 -4.91 -7.04 14.57
C MET A 135 -4.89 -8.36 15.33
N LEU A 136 -3.79 -8.69 16.02
CA LEU A 136 -3.66 -9.90 16.84
C LEU A 136 -4.68 -9.95 17.99
N ALA A 137 -4.88 -8.84 18.69
CA ALA A 137 -5.86 -8.72 19.77
C ALA A 137 -7.29 -9.00 19.28
N ARG A 138 -7.58 -8.65 18.02
CA ARG A 138 -8.89 -8.87 17.38
C ARG A 138 -8.98 -10.19 16.61
N ARG A 139 -7.87 -10.88 16.42
CA ARG A 139 -7.75 -12.08 15.59
C ARG A 139 -8.33 -11.89 14.17
N ALA A 140 -8.12 -10.72 13.60
CA ALA A 140 -8.63 -10.36 12.29
C ALA A 140 -7.79 -9.23 11.69
N GLY A 141 -7.46 -9.34 10.41
CA GLY A 141 -6.74 -8.30 9.68
C GLY A 141 -6.36 -8.68 8.26
N SER A 142 -6.06 -7.69 7.44
CA SER A 142 -5.48 -7.86 6.11
C SER A 142 -4.36 -6.85 5.90
N ILE A 143 -3.14 -7.33 5.69
CA ILE A 143 -1.97 -6.51 5.36
C ILE A 143 -1.66 -6.70 3.87
N ILE A 144 -1.60 -5.59 3.14
CA ILE A 144 -1.35 -5.56 1.70
C ILE A 144 -0.10 -4.72 1.45
N ASN A 145 0.98 -5.38 1.03
CA ASN A 145 2.25 -4.74 0.75
C ASN A 145 2.40 -4.46 -0.76
N VAL A 146 2.61 -3.22 -1.16
CA VAL A 146 2.84 -2.89 -2.58
C VAL A 146 4.28 -3.18 -2.95
N THR A 147 4.45 -4.19 -3.80
CA THR A 147 5.73 -4.65 -4.33
C THR A 147 5.98 -4.19 -5.78
N SER A 148 6.83 -4.88 -6.51
CA SER A 148 7.14 -4.62 -7.92
C SER A 148 7.73 -5.88 -8.57
N GLY A 149 7.50 -6.07 -9.86
CA GLY A 149 8.13 -7.14 -10.64
C GLY A 149 9.66 -7.14 -10.60
N VAL A 150 10.29 -5.97 -10.34
CA VAL A 150 11.76 -5.91 -10.16
C VAL A 150 12.22 -6.44 -8.80
N GLY A 151 11.32 -6.63 -7.84
CA GLY A 151 11.59 -7.34 -6.58
C GLY A 151 11.69 -8.85 -6.79
N ARG A 152 10.93 -9.41 -7.75
CA ARG A 152 11.00 -10.84 -8.12
C ARG A 152 12.13 -11.14 -9.08
N LYS A 153 12.42 -10.24 -10.03
CA LYS A 153 13.51 -10.36 -11.00
C LYS A 153 14.24 -9.03 -11.14
N GLY A 154 15.42 -8.96 -10.57
CA GLY A 154 16.28 -7.77 -10.62
C GLY A 154 16.54 -7.33 -12.06
N LYS A 155 16.68 -6.01 -12.27
CA LYS A 155 16.94 -5.39 -13.56
C LYS A 155 18.02 -4.33 -13.40
N ALA A 156 18.89 -4.17 -14.39
CA ALA A 156 19.96 -3.17 -14.40
C ALA A 156 19.39 -1.76 -14.12
N ARG A 157 20.15 -0.98 -13.35
CA ARG A 157 19.81 0.39 -12.93
C ARG A 157 18.60 0.52 -12.00
N TRP A 158 18.21 -0.55 -11.30
CA TRP A 158 17.17 -0.50 -10.29
C TRP A 158 17.71 -0.44 -8.85
N GLY A 159 19.02 -0.26 -8.70
CA GLY A 159 19.76 0.06 -7.47
C GLY A 159 19.13 -0.53 -6.21
N ALA A 160 18.89 0.31 -5.21
CA ALA A 160 18.28 -0.08 -3.94
C ALA A 160 16.78 -0.43 -4.06
N TYR A 161 16.08 0.08 -5.09
CA TYR A 161 14.65 -0.16 -5.26
C TYR A 161 14.33 -1.67 -5.43
N ALA A 162 15.05 -2.37 -6.32
CA ALA A 162 14.81 -3.79 -6.55
C ALA A 162 15.08 -4.64 -5.29
N PRO A 163 16.23 -4.51 -4.59
CA PRO A 163 16.46 -5.17 -3.30
C PRO A 163 15.41 -4.82 -2.24
N SER A 164 14.97 -3.56 -2.13
CA SER A 164 13.92 -3.19 -1.18
C SER A 164 12.61 -3.94 -1.46
N LYS A 165 12.21 -4.07 -2.74
CA LYS A 165 10.99 -4.79 -3.13
C LYS A 165 11.14 -6.31 -3.02
N ALA A 166 12.34 -6.87 -3.22
CA ALA A 166 12.63 -8.26 -2.91
C ALA A 166 12.53 -8.55 -1.38
N GLY A 167 13.01 -7.62 -0.55
CA GLY A 167 12.82 -7.67 0.89
C GLY A 167 11.34 -7.63 1.29
N VAL A 168 10.51 -6.83 0.61
CA VAL A 168 9.06 -6.79 0.85
C VAL A 168 8.37 -8.11 0.48
N GLU A 169 8.76 -8.75 -0.62
CA GLU A 169 8.26 -10.08 -1.01
C GLU A 169 8.57 -11.12 0.09
N CYS A 170 9.83 -11.17 0.56
CA CYS A 170 10.24 -12.08 1.63
C CYS A 170 9.55 -11.76 2.96
N LEU A 171 9.49 -10.48 3.36
CA LEU A 171 8.82 -10.04 4.60
C LEU A 171 7.34 -10.41 4.60
N THR A 172 6.67 -10.33 3.44
CA THR A 172 5.27 -10.74 3.28
C THR A 172 5.09 -12.22 3.61
N GLN A 173 5.98 -13.09 3.13
CA GLN A 173 5.94 -14.53 3.38
C GLN A 173 6.22 -14.86 4.85
N VAL A 174 7.23 -14.23 5.45
CA VAL A 174 7.58 -14.39 6.88
C VAL A 174 6.38 -14.03 7.76
N LEU A 175 5.80 -12.85 7.55
CA LEU A 175 4.63 -12.41 8.32
C LEU A 175 3.42 -13.31 8.12
N ALA A 176 3.16 -13.74 6.88
CA ALA A 176 2.03 -14.62 6.59
C ALA A 176 2.13 -15.95 7.36
N ASP A 177 3.34 -16.53 7.44
CA ASP A 177 3.57 -17.78 8.20
C ASP A 177 3.46 -17.58 9.71
N GLU A 178 3.96 -16.45 10.24
CA GLU A 178 3.88 -16.11 11.67
C GLU A 178 2.43 -15.90 12.15
N VAL A 179 1.54 -15.37 11.30
CA VAL A 179 0.16 -15.01 11.71
C VAL A 179 -0.93 -15.90 11.13
N LYS A 180 -0.58 -17.00 10.46
CA LYS A 180 -1.53 -17.90 9.79
C LYS A 180 -2.67 -18.39 10.68
N ASP A 181 -2.37 -18.65 11.96
CA ASP A 181 -3.35 -19.13 12.94
C ASP A 181 -4.04 -18.01 13.72
N ALA A 182 -3.71 -16.77 13.43
CA ALA A 182 -4.26 -15.59 14.11
C ALA A 182 -5.44 -14.93 13.36
N GLY A 183 -5.88 -15.48 12.23
CA GLY A 183 -6.94 -14.88 11.42
C GLY A 183 -6.52 -13.62 10.66
N ILE A 184 -5.21 -13.41 10.50
CA ILE A 184 -4.64 -12.28 9.78
C ILE A 184 -4.05 -12.77 8.47
N ARG A 185 -4.29 -12.04 7.39
CA ARG A 185 -3.75 -12.34 6.06
C ARG A 185 -2.72 -11.29 5.66
N VAL A 186 -1.63 -11.75 5.04
CA VAL A 186 -0.57 -10.85 4.56
C VAL A 186 -0.23 -11.20 3.13
N ASN A 187 -0.41 -10.27 2.21
CA ASN A 187 -0.16 -10.49 0.78
C ASN A 187 0.60 -9.31 0.16
N ALA A 188 1.29 -9.58 -0.93
CA ALA A 188 1.93 -8.55 -1.74
C ALA A 188 1.15 -8.33 -3.05
N VAL A 189 1.13 -7.08 -3.53
CA VAL A 189 0.57 -6.72 -4.83
C VAL A 189 1.63 -6.05 -5.68
N ASN A 190 1.92 -6.64 -6.84
CA ASN A 190 2.68 -6.01 -7.89
C ASN A 190 1.71 -5.23 -8.81
N PRO A 191 1.73 -3.88 -8.79
CA PRO A 191 0.87 -3.08 -9.66
C PRO A 191 1.30 -3.09 -11.13
N ALA A 192 2.46 -3.70 -11.43
CA ALA A 192 3.11 -3.68 -12.74
C ALA A 192 3.34 -2.23 -13.26
N GLY A 193 3.36 -2.02 -14.58
CA GLY A 193 3.44 -0.67 -15.15
C GLY A 193 2.09 0.03 -15.03
N THR A 194 1.94 0.94 -14.08
CA THR A 194 0.75 1.76 -13.84
C THR A 194 1.08 3.23 -14.07
N ARG A 195 0.16 3.99 -14.64
CA ARG A 195 0.30 5.41 -14.98
C ARG A 195 0.40 6.28 -13.72
N THR A 196 1.62 6.44 -13.21
CA THR A 196 1.93 7.21 -12.01
C THR A 196 3.13 8.12 -12.25
N HIS A 197 3.29 9.12 -11.40
CA HIS A 197 4.47 9.99 -11.42
C HIS A 197 5.78 9.18 -11.27
N MET A 198 5.82 8.20 -10.36
CA MET A 198 6.98 7.31 -10.19
C MET A 198 7.29 6.52 -11.47
N ARG A 199 6.26 6.05 -12.19
CA ARG A 199 6.46 5.34 -13.47
C ARG A 199 7.05 6.25 -14.53
N ALA A 200 6.55 7.48 -14.65
CA ALA A 200 7.11 8.47 -15.58
C ALA A 200 8.57 8.81 -15.27
N GLN A 201 8.95 8.91 -13.99
CA GLN A 201 10.35 9.07 -13.59
C GLN A 201 11.20 7.84 -13.96
N ALA A 202 10.68 6.64 -13.79
CA ALA A 202 11.40 5.40 -14.10
C ALA A 202 11.58 5.17 -15.60
N TYR A 203 10.63 5.60 -16.41
CA TYR A 203 10.59 5.41 -17.87
C TYR A 203 10.13 6.68 -18.59
N PRO A 204 10.97 7.73 -18.69
CA PRO A 204 10.57 9.02 -19.25
C PRO A 204 10.13 9.00 -20.73
N ALA A 205 10.57 7.98 -21.49
CA ALA A 205 10.25 7.81 -22.90
C ALA A 205 9.01 6.93 -23.15
N GLU A 206 8.39 6.38 -22.07
CA GLU A 206 7.20 5.52 -22.20
C GLU A 206 5.95 6.38 -22.35
N ASP A 207 5.10 6.07 -23.33
CA ASP A 207 3.80 6.75 -23.47
C ASP A 207 2.87 6.37 -22.30
N PRO A 208 2.49 7.33 -21.44
CA PRO A 208 1.62 7.05 -20.29
C PRO A 208 0.24 6.51 -20.69
N GLN A 209 -0.23 6.78 -21.90
CA GLN A 209 -1.55 6.32 -22.35
C GLN A 209 -1.61 4.82 -22.63
N THR A 210 -0.44 4.16 -22.79
CA THR A 210 -0.35 2.70 -22.93
C THR A 210 -0.46 1.95 -21.61
N LEU A 211 -0.50 2.69 -20.49
CA LEU A 211 -0.54 2.13 -19.15
C LEU A 211 -1.92 2.27 -18.51
N PRO A 212 -2.37 1.27 -17.73
CA PRO A 212 -3.58 1.43 -16.93
C PRO A 212 -3.43 2.59 -15.95
N SER A 213 -4.54 3.27 -15.68
CA SER A 213 -4.63 4.23 -14.59
C SER A 213 -4.50 3.53 -13.22
N PRO A 214 -4.20 4.29 -12.14
CA PRO A 214 -4.23 3.73 -10.79
C PRO A 214 -5.59 3.15 -10.40
N GLU A 215 -6.69 3.69 -10.91
CA GLU A 215 -8.05 3.23 -10.64
C GLU A 215 -8.32 1.85 -11.24
N GLU A 216 -7.79 1.56 -12.43
CA GLU A 216 -8.01 0.30 -13.14
C GLU A 216 -7.36 -0.90 -12.44
N ILE A 217 -6.38 -0.68 -11.56
CA ILE A 217 -5.71 -1.75 -10.82
C ILE A 217 -6.24 -1.92 -9.39
N THR A 218 -7.23 -1.13 -8.96
CA THR A 218 -7.78 -1.21 -7.59
C THR A 218 -8.61 -2.46 -7.28
N PRO A 219 -9.20 -3.21 -8.22
CA PRO A 219 -10.03 -4.37 -7.90
C PRO A 219 -9.33 -5.43 -7.04
N ILE A 220 -8.03 -5.68 -7.25
CA ILE A 220 -7.26 -6.62 -6.42
C ILE A 220 -7.13 -6.15 -4.97
N PHE A 221 -6.99 -4.84 -4.76
CA PHE A 221 -6.92 -4.27 -3.40
C PHE A 221 -8.25 -4.43 -2.66
N ILE A 222 -9.39 -4.22 -3.34
CA ILE A 222 -10.72 -4.48 -2.77
C ILE A 222 -10.86 -5.95 -2.40
N TYR A 223 -10.47 -6.87 -3.29
CA TYR A 223 -10.53 -8.29 -3.05
C TYR A 223 -9.71 -8.68 -1.82
N LEU A 224 -8.44 -8.28 -1.73
CA LEU A 224 -7.56 -8.62 -0.63
C LEU A 224 -7.99 -8.00 0.70
N ALA A 225 -8.64 -6.84 0.69
CA ALA A 225 -9.20 -6.18 1.87
C ALA A 225 -10.53 -6.83 2.34
N SER A 226 -11.24 -7.50 1.44
CA SER A 226 -12.55 -8.11 1.72
C SER A 226 -12.43 -9.53 2.28
N ASP A 227 -13.54 -10.05 2.79
CA ASP A 227 -13.64 -11.42 3.28
C ASP A 227 -13.61 -12.46 2.15
N SER A 228 -13.79 -12.04 0.89
CA SER A 228 -13.69 -12.91 -0.29
C SER A 228 -12.29 -13.54 -0.45
N SER A 229 -11.25 -12.92 0.10
CA SER A 229 -9.88 -13.43 0.08
C SER A 229 -9.46 -14.16 1.37
N ALA A 230 -10.42 -14.68 2.16
CA ALA A 230 -10.15 -15.30 3.46
C ALA A 230 -9.12 -16.45 3.42
N ARG A 231 -8.92 -17.07 2.26
CA ARG A 231 -7.98 -18.20 2.07
C ARG A 231 -6.65 -17.78 1.42
N ILE A 232 -6.47 -16.49 1.10
CA ILE A 232 -5.30 -15.99 0.39
C ILE A 232 -4.38 -15.29 1.40
N THR A 233 -3.22 -15.89 1.65
CA THR A 233 -2.15 -15.32 2.50
C THR A 233 -0.79 -15.84 2.06
N GLY A 234 0.25 -15.01 2.18
CA GLY A 234 1.62 -15.32 1.74
C GLY A 234 1.85 -15.14 0.24
N GLU A 235 0.83 -14.72 -0.49
CA GLU A 235 0.87 -14.63 -1.95
C GLU A 235 1.39 -13.27 -2.44
N SER A 236 1.99 -13.32 -3.63
CA SER A 236 2.43 -12.12 -4.36
C SER A 236 1.71 -12.07 -5.71
N LEU A 237 0.70 -11.21 -5.81
CA LEU A 237 -0.28 -11.18 -6.88
C LEU A 237 -0.02 -10.02 -7.86
N ASP A 238 -0.28 -10.25 -9.14
CA ASP A 238 -0.13 -9.24 -10.19
C ASP A 238 -1.48 -8.56 -10.50
N ALA A 239 -1.56 -7.26 -10.27
CA ALA A 239 -2.80 -6.50 -10.45
C ALA A 239 -3.33 -6.53 -11.90
N ARG A 240 -2.44 -6.62 -12.90
CA ARG A 240 -2.84 -6.70 -14.31
C ARG A 240 -3.42 -8.06 -14.70
N GLU A 241 -2.89 -9.15 -14.14
CA GLU A 241 -3.41 -10.51 -14.38
C GLU A 241 -4.76 -10.67 -13.70
N TRP A 242 -4.87 -10.16 -12.49
CA TRP A 242 -6.13 -10.11 -11.76
C TRP A 242 -7.24 -9.38 -12.53
N ALA A 243 -6.94 -8.23 -13.14
CA ALA A 243 -7.91 -7.45 -13.91
C ALA A 243 -8.41 -8.18 -15.18
N LYS A 244 -7.67 -9.18 -15.68
CA LYS A 244 -8.06 -10.01 -16.84
C LYS A 244 -8.88 -11.25 -16.47
N GLY A 245 -9.01 -11.57 -15.18
CA GLY A 245 -9.72 -12.75 -14.70
C GLY A 245 -8.91 -14.06 -14.84
N ASP A 246 -7.59 -13.96 -14.99
CA ASP A 246 -6.68 -15.08 -15.22
C ASP A 246 -6.13 -15.71 -13.91
N VAL A 247 -6.74 -15.39 -12.74
CA VAL A 247 -6.32 -15.91 -11.41
C VAL A 247 -7.52 -16.43 -10.63
#